data_3f7cd1e5d55621a1a4df335ad5e57505
#
_entry.id   3f7cd1e5d55621a1a4df335ad5e57505
#
_cell.length_a   1.000
_cell.length_b   1.000
_cell.length_c   1.000
_cell.angle_alpha   90.00
_cell.angle_beta   90.00
_cell.angle_gamma   90.00
#
_symmetry.space_group_name_H-M   'P 1'
#
loop_
_entity.id
_entity.type
_entity.pdbx_description
1 polymer ?
#
loop_
_entity_poly.entity_id
_entity_poly.type
_entity_poly.pdbx_seq_one_letter_code
_entity_poly.pdbx_strand_id
1 'polypeptide(L)'
;MPVIGLVASRPNFFRTVLYGCKASLVGLRYGVIRSFRHKGLEAYFRRGTKAGIQPQHASKLRLQLTAMDAATKPSDLAAPGWRLHSLTGDLRGFHSITVSGNWRVIFRFVGQDVELVDYLDYH
;
A
#
# COMPACT_ATOMS: atom_id res chain seq x y z
N MET A 1 -0.21 15.37 12.41
CA MET A 1 -0.10 14.91 12.48
C MET A 1 -0.34 14.80 12.26
N PRO A 2 -0.19 14.96 11.71
CA PRO A 2 -0.22 14.55 11.46
C PRO A 2 -0.62 14.49 11.04
N VAL A 3 -0.36 14.39 10.60
CA VAL A 3 -0.50 14.03 10.39
C VAL A 3 -0.86 13.81 10.10
N ILE A 4 -0.60 13.70 9.76
CA ILE A 4 -0.70 13.24 9.67
C ILE A 4 -1.00 12.83 9.68
N GLY A 5 -0.96 12.86 9.36
CA GLY A 5 -0.88 12.14 9.56
C GLY A 5 -1.54 12.03 9.44
N LEU A 6 -1.35 11.56 9.13
CA LEU A 6 -1.75 11.18 9.17
C LEU A 6 -2.36 10.99 8.91
N VAL A 7 -2.32 10.75 8.52
CA VAL A 7 -2.71 10.29 8.41
C VAL A 7 -3.36 9.95 8.30
N ALA A 8 -3.43 9.68 7.97
CA ALA A 8 -3.79 9.13 8.00
C ALA A 8 -4.66 8.74 7.79
N SER A 9 -4.80 8.24 7.62
CA SER A 9 -5.30 7.61 7.59
C SER A 9 -6.28 7.52 7.30
N ARG A 10 -6.11 7.42 7.08
CA ARG A 10 -6.79 7.19 6.85
C ARG A 10 -7.59 6.84 6.66
N PRO A 11 -7.83 6.54 6.52
CA PRO A 11 -8.34 6.19 6.36
C PRO A 11 -8.98 6.35 6.25
N ASN A 12 -8.79 6.18 6.10
CA ASN A 12 -8.92 6.35 6.28
C ASN A 12 -9.32 6.81 6.73
N PHE A 13 -9.11 6.73 6.81
CA PHE A 13 -8.99 7.15 7.36
C PHE A 13 -9.00 7.93 7.41
N PHE A 14 -8.80 7.98 7.32
CA PHE A 14 -8.44 8.61 7.38
C PHE A 14 -8.65 9.42 6.65
N ARG A 15 -8.58 9.38 6.30
CA ARG A 15 -8.59 9.85 5.53
C ARG A 15 -9.33 10.59 5.26
N THR A 16 -9.54 10.94 5.30
CA THR A 16 -9.83 11.69 5.09
C THR A 16 -10.17 12.37 5.50
N VAL A 17 -9.80 12.64 5.91
CA VAL A 17 -9.55 13.28 6.41
C VAL A 17 -9.39 13.85 6.78
N LEU A 18 -9.07 14.01 6.88
CA LEU A 18 -8.42 14.42 7.16
C LEU A 18 -8.64 14.94 6.97
N TYR A 19 -8.80 14.80 6.83
CA TYR A 19 -8.52 15.05 6.62
C TYR A 19 -9.26 15.73 6.21
N GLY A 20 -9.64 15.67 6.33
CA GLY A 20 -9.98 16.12 5.91
C GLY A 20 -9.81 16.94 5.66
N CYS A 21 -9.78 17.18 6.02
CA CYS A 21 -9.29 18.23 5.59
C CYS A 21 -8.23 18.10 5.00
N LYS A 22 -7.88 17.67 4.84
CA LYS A 22 -6.72 17.65 4.28
C LYS A 22 -6.62 18.15 2.91
N ALA A 23 -7.61 18.11 2.25
CA ALA A 23 -7.62 18.45 0.87
C ALA A 23 -7.21 19.86 0.58
N SER A 24 -7.43 20.70 1.51
CA SER A 24 -7.14 22.12 1.27
C SER A 24 -5.67 22.46 1.34
N LEU A 25 -4.82 21.49 1.57
CA LEU A 25 -3.39 21.77 1.63
C LEU A 25 -2.86 21.87 0.23
N VAL A 26 -2.98 23.04 -0.33
CA VAL A 26 -2.57 23.30 -1.70
C VAL A 26 -1.10 22.99 -1.87
N GLY A 27 -0.79 22.29 -2.93
CA GLY A 27 0.58 21.94 -3.23
C GLY A 27 1.05 20.65 -2.61
N LEU A 28 0.33 20.12 -1.62
CA LEU A 28 0.69 18.86 -1.04
C LEU A 28 0.04 17.74 -1.81
N ARG A 29 0.81 16.75 -2.15
CA ARG A 29 0.34 15.60 -2.88
C ARG A 29 0.75 14.35 -2.15
N TYR A 30 -0.22 13.50 -1.90
CA TYR A 30 0.04 12.18 -1.37
C TYR A 30 -0.46 11.17 -2.38
N GLY A 31 0.30 10.10 -2.56
CA GLY A 31 -0.19 9.00 -3.33
C GLY A 31 -1.30 8.30 -2.56
N VAL A 32 -2.11 7.54 -3.25
CA VAL A 32 -3.15 6.71 -2.63
C VAL A 32 -3.16 5.36 -3.31
N ILE A 33 -3.69 4.36 -2.62
CA ILE A 33 -3.94 3.07 -3.24
C ILE A 33 -5.32 3.13 -3.90
N ARG A 34 -5.35 3.03 -5.22
CA ARG A 34 -6.58 3.15 -5.98
C ARG A 34 -7.35 1.85 -6.08
N SER A 35 -6.66 0.74 -6.24
CA SER A 35 -7.34 -0.53 -6.49
C SER A 35 -6.51 -1.71 -6.02
N PHE A 36 -7.19 -2.82 -5.82
CA PHE A 36 -6.59 -4.07 -5.39
C PHE A 36 -7.08 -5.18 -6.30
N ARG A 37 -6.19 -6.12 -6.62
CA ARG A 37 -6.60 -7.37 -7.24
C ARG A 37 -7.03 -8.38 -6.19
N HIS A 38 -6.39 -8.35 -5.01
CA HIS A 38 -6.65 -9.32 -3.96
C HIS A 38 -7.74 -8.80 -3.05
N LYS A 39 -8.91 -9.46 -3.09
CA LYS A 39 -10.07 -8.99 -2.33
C LYS A 39 -9.86 -9.05 -0.83
N GLY A 40 -9.19 -10.09 -0.35
CA GLY A 40 -8.91 -10.20 1.09
C GLY A 40 -8.00 -9.10 1.59
N LEU A 41 -7.00 -8.74 0.78
CA LEU A 41 -6.10 -7.66 1.16
C LEU A 41 -6.83 -6.32 1.15
N GLU A 42 -7.71 -6.12 0.17
CA GLU A 42 -8.51 -4.91 0.12
C GLU A 42 -9.39 -4.78 1.36
N ALA A 43 -10.05 -5.87 1.74
CA ALA A 43 -10.89 -5.87 2.92
C ALA A 43 -10.10 -5.57 4.17
N TYR A 44 -8.89 -6.10 4.26
CA TYR A 44 -8.03 -5.81 5.38
C TYR A 44 -7.66 -4.33 5.43
N PHE A 45 -7.27 -3.78 4.29
CA PHE A 45 -6.87 -2.38 4.23
C PHE A 45 -8.03 -1.44 4.55
N ARG A 46 -9.19 -1.70 3.98
CA ARG A 46 -10.31 -0.78 4.10
C ARG A 46 -11.17 -0.98 5.35
N ARG A 47 -11.26 -2.21 5.86
CA ARG A 47 -12.16 -2.52 6.97
C ARG A 47 -11.47 -3.21 8.14
N GLY A 48 -10.21 -3.59 8.00
CA GLY A 48 -9.47 -4.21 9.09
C GLY A 48 -9.73 -5.70 9.29
N THR A 49 -10.51 -6.34 8.44
CA THR A 49 -10.77 -7.77 8.60
C THR A 49 -9.58 -8.59 8.10
N LYS A 50 -9.22 -9.61 8.87
CA LYS A 50 -8.09 -10.49 8.55
C LYS A 50 -8.53 -11.77 7.87
N ALA A 51 -9.82 -11.89 7.53
CA ALA A 51 -10.38 -13.15 7.05
C ALA A 51 -9.71 -13.65 5.77
N GLY A 52 -9.25 -12.75 4.92
CA GLY A 52 -8.67 -13.13 3.63
C GLY A 52 -7.16 -13.06 3.55
N ILE A 53 -6.46 -12.91 4.67
CA ILE A 53 -5.00 -12.85 4.66
C ILE A 53 -4.45 -13.84 5.67
N GLN A 54 -3.14 -14.10 5.60
CA GLN A 54 -2.48 -14.93 6.59
C GLN A 54 -2.36 -14.12 7.88
N PRO A 55 -2.90 -14.60 9.00
CA PRO A 55 -2.90 -13.82 10.24
C PRO A 55 -1.52 -13.38 10.69
N GLN A 56 -0.52 -14.22 10.47
CA GLN A 56 0.85 -13.88 10.89
C GLN A 56 1.47 -12.77 10.05
N HIS A 57 0.86 -12.43 8.92
CA HIS A 57 1.34 -11.33 8.08
C HIS A 57 0.64 -10.00 8.39
N ALA A 58 -0.37 -10.01 9.25
CA ALA A 58 -1.22 -8.84 9.44
C ALA A 58 -0.45 -7.57 9.79
N SER A 59 0.46 -7.65 10.76
CA SER A 59 1.22 -6.48 11.17
C SER A 59 2.11 -5.95 10.07
N LYS A 60 2.78 -6.86 9.36
CA LYS A 60 3.67 -6.46 8.28
C LYS A 60 2.88 -5.85 7.13
N LEU A 61 1.75 -6.47 6.78
CA LEU A 61 0.91 -5.96 5.71
C LEU A 61 0.35 -4.58 6.06
N ARG A 62 -0.04 -4.37 7.32
CA ARG A 62 -0.51 -3.06 7.73
C ARG A 62 0.56 -2.00 7.50
N LEU A 63 1.78 -2.30 7.91
CA LEU A 63 2.90 -1.39 7.75
C LEU A 63 3.15 -1.11 6.27
N GLN A 64 3.18 -2.16 5.45
CA GLN A 64 3.47 -2.01 4.03
C GLN A 64 2.37 -1.26 3.29
N LEU A 65 1.11 -1.57 3.58
CA LEU A 65 0.00 -0.90 2.93
C LEU A 65 -0.09 0.57 3.34
N THR A 66 0.20 0.87 4.60
CA THR A 66 0.22 2.25 5.06
C THR A 66 1.30 3.05 4.33
N ALA A 67 2.48 2.46 4.19
CA ALA A 67 3.57 3.12 3.46
C ALA A 67 3.19 3.30 1.99
N MET A 68 2.55 2.30 1.40
CA MET A 68 2.15 2.33 0.01
C MET A 68 1.10 3.40 -0.25
N ASP A 69 0.19 3.59 0.71
CA ASP A 69 -0.87 4.58 0.58
C ASP A 69 -0.33 6.02 0.65
N ALA A 70 0.89 6.18 1.15
CA ALA A 70 1.52 7.50 1.23
C ALA A 70 2.62 7.69 0.19
N ALA A 71 3.04 6.61 -0.48
CA ALA A 71 4.14 6.68 -1.43
C ALA A 71 3.72 7.40 -2.70
N THR A 72 4.65 8.11 -3.31
CA THR A 72 4.40 8.77 -4.60
C THR A 72 5.29 8.21 -5.69
N LYS A 73 6.25 7.36 -5.34
CA LYS A 73 7.14 6.73 -6.31
C LYS A 73 7.63 5.41 -5.73
N PRO A 74 8.07 4.47 -6.57
CA PRO A 74 8.48 3.16 -6.08
C PRO A 74 9.56 3.19 -5.02
N SER A 75 10.54 4.09 -5.15
CA SER A 75 11.65 4.12 -4.20
C SER A 75 11.22 4.47 -2.78
N ASP A 76 10.02 5.03 -2.60
CA ASP A 76 9.49 5.28 -1.26
C ASP A 76 9.21 4.00 -0.51
N LEU A 77 9.21 2.86 -1.22
CA LEU A 77 8.92 1.57 -0.62
C LEU A 77 10.17 0.71 -0.48
N ALA A 78 11.34 1.33 -0.54
CA ALA A 78 12.61 0.62 -0.44
C ALA A 78 13.08 0.52 1.00
N ALA A 79 12.22 0.07 1.89
CA ALA A 79 12.57 -0.09 3.30
C ALA A 79 13.46 -1.31 3.50
N PRO A 80 14.28 -1.33 4.55
CA PRO A 80 15.14 -2.48 4.82
C PRO A 80 14.33 -3.77 4.94
N GLY A 81 14.79 -4.79 4.24
CA GLY A 81 14.14 -6.10 4.29
C GLY A 81 12.95 -6.26 3.36
N TRP A 82 12.48 -5.19 2.74
CA TRP A 82 11.32 -5.29 1.84
C TRP A 82 11.71 -5.76 0.44
N ARG A 83 12.97 -5.62 0.07
CA ARG A 83 13.50 -6.10 -1.21
C ARG A 83 12.69 -5.61 -2.40
N LEU A 84 12.45 -4.32 -2.43
CA LEU A 84 11.75 -3.71 -3.56
C LEU A 84 12.48 -4.01 -4.86
N HIS A 85 11.76 -4.52 -5.85
CA HIS A 85 12.34 -4.62 -7.19
C HIS A 85 11.25 -4.64 -8.26
N SER A 86 11.67 -4.29 -9.47
CA SER A 86 10.79 -4.26 -10.62
C SER A 86 10.63 -5.66 -11.20
N LEU A 87 9.46 -5.95 -11.74
CA LEU A 87 9.18 -7.22 -12.35
C LEU A 87 9.31 -7.12 -13.87
N THR A 88 9.45 -8.27 -14.51
CA THR A 88 9.63 -8.35 -15.95
C THR A 88 8.61 -9.30 -16.55
N GLY A 89 8.66 -9.48 -17.88
CA GLY A 89 7.74 -10.37 -18.57
C GLY A 89 6.32 -9.84 -18.52
N ASP A 90 5.39 -10.73 -18.18
CA ASP A 90 3.98 -10.37 -18.15
C ASP A 90 3.64 -9.35 -17.07
N LEU A 91 4.52 -9.21 -16.09
CA LEU A 91 4.32 -8.27 -15.00
C LEU A 91 5.19 -7.03 -15.13
N ARG A 92 5.66 -6.74 -16.34
CA ARG A 92 6.43 -5.55 -16.58
C ARG A 92 5.64 -4.32 -16.15
N GLY A 93 6.29 -3.41 -15.43
CA GLY A 93 5.64 -2.23 -14.88
C GLY A 93 5.17 -2.41 -13.46
N PHE A 94 5.16 -3.65 -12.97
CA PHE A 94 4.83 -3.91 -11.58
C PHE A 94 6.12 -3.98 -10.75
N HIS A 95 5.95 -3.77 -9.46
CA HIS A 95 7.03 -3.90 -8.48
C HIS A 95 6.59 -4.90 -7.43
N SER A 96 7.54 -5.47 -6.71
CA SER A 96 7.23 -6.37 -5.62
C SER A 96 7.98 -5.99 -4.37
N ILE A 97 7.35 -6.22 -3.22
CA ILE A 97 8.01 -6.15 -1.93
C ILE A 97 7.73 -7.45 -1.18
N THR A 98 8.68 -7.85 -0.35
CA THR A 98 8.59 -9.10 0.39
C THR A 98 7.77 -8.90 1.66
N VAL A 99 6.83 -9.80 1.89
CA VAL A 99 6.11 -9.87 3.17
C VAL A 99 6.86 -10.81 4.12
N SER A 100 6.97 -12.07 3.74
CA SER A 100 7.63 -13.09 4.53
C SER A 100 7.83 -14.32 3.65
N GLY A 101 9.01 -14.92 3.70
CA GLY A 101 9.28 -16.10 2.89
C GLY A 101 9.02 -15.82 1.42
N ASN A 102 8.14 -16.60 0.82
CA ASN A 102 7.78 -16.42 -0.58
C ASN A 102 6.60 -15.47 -0.79
N TRP A 103 6.01 -14.97 0.28
CA TRP A 103 4.87 -14.08 0.15
C TRP A 103 5.30 -12.69 -0.27
N ARG A 104 4.59 -12.16 -1.25
CA ARG A 104 4.91 -10.85 -1.86
C ARG A 104 3.65 -10.03 -1.99
N VAL A 105 3.84 -8.71 -1.93
CA VAL A 105 2.83 -7.76 -2.39
C VAL A 105 3.35 -7.20 -3.70
N ILE A 106 2.56 -7.28 -4.76
CA ILE A 106 2.93 -6.67 -6.03
C ILE A 106 1.94 -5.57 -6.38
N PHE A 107 2.43 -4.58 -7.08
CA PHE A 107 1.65 -3.39 -7.32
C PHE A 107 2.27 -2.59 -8.47
N ARG A 108 1.51 -1.61 -8.95
CA ARG A 108 1.96 -0.76 -10.05
C ARG A 108 1.67 0.69 -9.71
N PHE A 109 2.53 1.59 -10.13
CA PHE A 109 2.28 3.02 -9.98
C PHE A 109 1.64 3.57 -11.25
N VAL A 110 0.66 4.46 -11.07
CA VAL A 110 0.07 5.25 -12.12
C VAL A 110 0.18 6.69 -11.64
N GLY A 111 1.13 7.43 -12.23
CA GLY A 111 1.46 8.72 -11.68
C GLY A 111 2.01 8.57 -10.27
N GLN A 112 1.37 9.21 -9.33
CA GLN A 112 1.76 9.13 -7.92
C GLN A 112 0.91 8.16 -7.12
N ASP A 113 0.00 7.46 -7.77
CA ASP A 113 -0.90 6.53 -7.10
C ASP A 113 -0.50 5.10 -7.36
N VAL A 114 -0.97 4.21 -6.51
CA VAL A 114 -0.71 2.77 -6.61
C VAL A 114 -2.00 2.09 -7.01
N GLU A 115 -1.91 1.13 -7.90
CA GLU A 115 -3.09 0.36 -8.31
C GLU A 115 -2.77 -1.11 -8.43
N LEU A 116 -3.82 -1.92 -8.51
CA LEU A 116 -3.76 -3.35 -8.76
C LEU A 116 -2.91 -4.09 -7.74
N VAL A 117 -3.05 -3.71 -6.48
CA VAL A 117 -2.28 -4.33 -5.41
C VAL A 117 -2.71 -5.78 -5.24
N ASP A 118 -1.75 -6.67 -5.26
CA ASP A 118 -2.01 -8.11 -5.14
C ASP A 118 -1.10 -8.68 -4.07
N TYR A 119 -1.46 -9.85 -3.56
CA TYR A 119 -0.78 -10.47 -2.44
C TYR A 119 -0.77 -11.96 -2.72
N LEU A 120 0.40 -12.53 -2.83
CA LEU A 120 0.49 -13.92 -3.28
C LEU A 120 1.74 -14.62 -2.75
N ASP A 121 1.62 -15.94 -2.73
CA ASP A 121 2.71 -16.82 -2.37
C ASP A 121 3.48 -17.13 -3.66
N TYR A 122 4.63 -16.51 -3.78
CA TYR A 122 5.35 -16.44 -5.04
C TYR A 122 6.50 -17.46 -5.02
N HIS A 123 6.29 -18.60 -5.59
CA HIS A 123 7.36 -19.59 -5.63
C HIS A 123 7.40 -20.41 -6.91
#